data_b12c0bca2499d019ac75b4dcd17e69d5
#
_entry.id   b12c0bca2499d019ac75b4dcd17e69d5
#
_cell.length_a   1.000
_cell.length_b   1.000
_cell.length_c   1.000
_cell.angle_alpha   90.00
_cell.angle_beta   90.00
_cell.angle_gamma   90.00
#
_symmetry.space_group_name_H-M   'P 1'
#
loop_
_entity.id
_entity.type
_entity.pdbx_description
1 polymer ?
#
loop_
_entity_poly.entity_id
_entity_poly.type
_entity_poly.pdbx_seq_one_letter_code
_entity_poly.pdbx_strand_id
1 'polypeptide(L)'
;MKQLSPGERGIVLLIFYLSLSKSNIPLIIDQPEDNLDNQSVYNKLVPCIKNAKKNRQIIIVTHNPNIAVACDSEQIIYCEINKKTSEISYTSGSIENRVIRKKVVDILEGTMPAFDLRRQKYN
;
A
#
# COMPACT_ATOMS: atom_id res chain seq x y z
N MET A 1 -16.02 -24.50 4.32
CA MET A 1 -15.30 -23.45 3.55
C MET A 1 -15.69 -22.09 4.10
N LYS A 2 -14.73 -21.33 4.59
CA LYS A 2 -14.98 -19.92 4.93
C LYS A 2 -15.32 -19.18 3.64
N GLN A 3 -16.48 -18.57 3.57
CA GLN A 3 -16.83 -17.71 2.44
C GLN A 3 -15.98 -16.43 2.49
N LEU A 4 -15.35 -16.11 1.37
CA LEU A 4 -14.61 -14.86 1.23
C LEU A 4 -15.58 -13.67 1.18
N SER A 5 -15.22 -12.56 1.82
CA SER A 5 -15.94 -11.30 1.66
C SER A 5 -15.85 -10.80 0.21
N PRO A 6 -16.76 -9.92 -0.27
CA PRO A 6 -16.65 -9.35 -1.62
C PRO A 6 -15.30 -8.69 -1.89
N GLY A 7 -14.73 -8.02 -0.89
CA GLY A 7 -13.41 -7.39 -1.00
C GLY A 7 -12.27 -8.40 -1.12
N GLU A 8 -12.30 -9.47 -0.32
CA GLU A 8 -11.33 -10.57 -0.41
C GLU A 8 -11.40 -11.27 -1.75
N ARG A 9 -12.58 -11.44 -2.32
CA ARG A 9 -12.77 -11.99 -3.68
C ARG A 9 -12.08 -11.13 -4.73
N GLY A 10 -12.20 -9.81 -4.62
CA GLY A 10 -11.54 -8.88 -5.54
C GLY A 10 -10.02 -9.03 -5.50
N ILE A 11 -9.43 -9.16 -4.30
CA ILE A 11 -7.99 -9.36 -4.14
C ILE A 11 -7.54 -10.72 -4.67
N VAL A 12 -8.30 -11.78 -4.43
CA VAL A 12 -8.00 -13.12 -5.00
C VAL A 12 -8.02 -13.07 -6.51
N LEU A 13 -9.00 -12.40 -7.12
CA LEU A 13 -9.06 -12.21 -8.57
C LEU A 13 -7.87 -11.39 -9.09
N LEU A 14 -7.44 -10.36 -8.36
CA LEU A 14 -6.24 -9.59 -8.70
C LEU A 14 -4.99 -10.46 -8.69
N ILE A 15 -4.81 -11.28 -7.66
CA ILE A 15 -3.69 -12.23 -7.57
C ILE A 15 -3.68 -13.18 -8.76
N PHE A 16 -4.83 -13.76 -9.10
CA PHE A 16 -4.98 -14.61 -10.28
C PHE A 16 -4.61 -13.86 -11.56
N TYR A 17 -5.15 -12.67 -11.73
CA TYR A 17 -4.84 -11.84 -12.89
C TYR A 17 -3.34 -11.57 -13.03
N LEU A 18 -2.69 -11.11 -11.94
CA LEU A 18 -1.26 -10.83 -11.93
C LEU A 18 -0.40 -12.07 -12.19
N SER A 19 -0.85 -13.23 -11.72
CA SER A 19 -0.12 -14.50 -11.90
C SER A 19 -0.21 -15.05 -13.32
N LEU A 20 -1.31 -14.83 -14.00
CA LEU A 20 -1.59 -15.42 -15.30
C LEU A 20 -1.41 -14.46 -16.47
N SER A 21 -1.53 -13.16 -16.24
CA SER A 21 -1.46 -12.15 -17.29
C SER A 21 -0.03 -11.97 -17.79
N LYS A 22 0.13 -12.01 -19.12
CA LYS A 22 1.37 -11.64 -19.80
C LYS A 22 1.33 -10.23 -20.39
N SER A 23 0.31 -9.45 -20.03
CA SER A 23 0.16 -8.08 -20.50
C SER A 23 1.26 -7.18 -19.94
N ASN A 24 1.73 -6.26 -20.76
CA ASN A 24 2.68 -5.20 -20.37
C ASN A 24 2.02 -3.82 -20.22
N ILE A 25 0.69 -3.77 -20.28
CA ILE A 25 -0.09 -2.55 -20.10
C ILE A 25 0.06 -2.08 -18.64
N PRO A 26 0.29 -0.78 -18.40
CA PRO A 26 0.32 -0.25 -17.03
C PRO A 26 -0.94 -0.58 -16.25
N LEU A 27 -0.77 -0.94 -14.98
CA LEU A 27 -1.86 -1.34 -14.08
C LEU A 27 -1.94 -0.37 -12.91
N ILE A 28 -3.13 0.13 -12.62
CA ILE A 28 -3.42 0.95 -11.45
C ILE A 28 -4.22 0.12 -10.46
N ILE A 29 -3.72 0.04 -9.23
CA ILE A 29 -4.38 -0.67 -8.12
C ILE A 29 -4.73 0.37 -7.05
N ASP A 30 -6.03 0.54 -6.79
CA ASP A 30 -6.52 1.52 -5.85
C ASP A 30 -6.85 0.88 -4.51
N GLN A 31 -6.12 1.27 -3.48
CA GLN A 31 -6.33 0.92 -2.07
C GLN A 31 -6.58 -0.58 -1.84
N PRO A 32 -5.65 -1.46 -2.24
CA PRO A 32 -5.82 -2.90 -2.07
C PRO A 32 -5.90 -3.33 -0.60
N GLU A 33 -5.30 -2.54 0.32
CA GLU A 33 -5.32 -2.83 1.76
C GLU A 33 -6.70 -2.73 2.40
N ASP A 34 -7.62 -1.94 1.86
CA ASP A 34 -8.96 -1.74 2.43
C ASP A 34 -9.77 -3.04 2.50
N ASN A 35 -9.41 -4.01 1.68
CA ASN A 35 -10.08 -5.30 1.59
C ASN A 35 -9.24 -6.45 2.15
N LEU A 36 -8.10 -6.15 2.79
CA LEU A 36 -7.13 -7.13 3.27
C LEU A 36 -7.22 -7.31 4.79
N ASP A 37 -8.29 -7.95 5.24
CA ASP A 37 -8.40 -8.39 6.64
C ASP A 37 -7.56 -9.63 6.94
N ASN A 38 -7.05 -10.29 5.90
CA ASN A 38 -6.34 -11.54 6.02
C ASN A 38 -4.85 -11.36 5.65
N GLN A 39 -3.99 -11.55 6.64
CA GLN A 39 -2.54 -11.48 6.47
C GLN A 39 -2.01 -12.45 5.41
N SER A 40 -2.62 -13.62 5.27
CA SER A 40 -2.20 -14.60 4.27
C SER A 40 -2.47 -14.12 2.84
N VAL A 41 -3.56 -13.40 2.60
CA VAL A 41 -3.85 -12.79 1.30
C VAL A 41 -2.84 -11.70 0.99
N TYR A 42 -2.53 -10.85 1.97
CA TYR A 42 -1.50 -9.82 1.85
C TYR A 42 -0.14 -10.44 1.49
N ASN A 43 0.26 -11.50 2.19
CA ASN A 43 1.51 -12.19 1.96
C ASN A 43 1.61 -12.83 0.57
N LYS A 44 0.48 -13.15 -0.05
CA LYS A 44 0.42 -13.65 -1.44
C LYS A 44 0.41 -12.52 -2.47
N LEU A 45 -0.24 -11.40 -2.16
CA LEU A 45 -0.34 -10.26 -3.06
C LEU A 45 1.02 -9.59 -3.31
N VAL A 46 1.81 -9.38 -2.27
CA VAL A 46 3.11 -8.71 -2.37
C VAL A 46 4.06 -9.41 -3.35
N PRO A 47 4.28 -10.73 -3.28
CA PRO A 47 5.11 -11.43 -4.27
C PRO A 47 4.58 -11.33 -5.69
N CYS A 48 3.26 -11.36 -5.86
CA CYS A 48 2.63 -11.23 -7.19
C CYS A 48 2.88 -9.85 -7.80
N ILE A 49 2.78 -8.78 -7.00
CA ILE A 49 3.10 -7.42 -7.44
C ILE A 49 4.59 -7.31 -7.80
N LYS A 50 5.46 -7.82 -6.95
CA LYS A 50 6.92 -7.79 -7.18
C LYS A 50 7.31 -8.53 -8.45
N ASN A 51 6.64 -9.62 -8.77
CA ASN A 51 6.87 -10.36 -10.00
C ASN A 51 6.31 -9.61 -11.22
N ALA A 52 5.09 -9.10 -11.13
CA ALA A 52 4.42 -8.41 -12.22
C ALA A 52 5.13 -7.11 -12.64
N LYS A 53 5.71 -6.37 -11.68
CA LYS A 53 6.42 -5.12 -11.98
C LYS A 53 7.68 -5.28 -12.82
N LYS A 54 8.18 -6.51 -13.00
CA LYS A 54 9.30 -6.80 -13.90
C LYS A 54 8.93 -6.61 -15.37
N ASN A 55 7.66 -6.75 -15.71
CA ASN A 55 7.17 -6.75 -17.08
C ASN A 55 6.20 -5.62 -17.40
N ARG A 56 5.72 -4.90 -16.39
CA ARG A 56 4.76 -3.82 -16.57
C ARG A 56 4.90 -2.78 -15.46
N GLN A 57 4.50 -1.55 -15.75
CA GLN A 57 4.39 -0.51 -14.73
C GLN A 57 3.20 -0.79 -13.82
N ILE A 58 3.41 -0.71 -12.51
CA ILE A 58 2.34 -0.83 -11.51
C ILE A 58 2.30 0.45 -10.69
N ILE A 59 1.13 1.04 -10.59
CA ILE A 59 0.86 2.23 -9.79
C ILE A 59 -0.14 1.82 -8.70
N ILE A 60 0.26 1.96 -7.44
CA ILE A 60 -0.60 1.63 -6.31
C ILE A 60 -0.96 2.92 -5.58
N VAL A 61 -2.25 3.16 -5.41
CA VAL A 61 -2.77 4.21 -4.54
C VAL A 61 -3.08 3.59 -3.18
N THR A 62 -2.45 4.10 -2.12
CA THR A 62 -2.58 3.50 -0.79
C THR A 62 -2.39 4.54 0.30
N HIS A 63 -3.05 4.34 1.43
CA HIS A 63 -2.77 5.07 2.66
C HIS A 63 -1.90 4.26 3.63
N ASN A 64 -1.50 3.05 3.23
CA ASN A 64 -0.63 2.18 4.02
C ASN A 64 0.78 2.14 3.44
N PRO A 65 1.75 2.85 4.03
CA PRO A 65 3.12 2.89 3.51
C PRO A 65 3.84 1.55 3.56
N ASN A 66 3.34 0.58 4.34
CA ASN A 66 3.91 -0.77 4.36
C ASN A 66 3.86 -1.45 2.99
N ILE A 67 2.82 -1.20 2.20
CA ILE A 67 2.72 -1.75 0.84
C ILE A 67 3.85 -1.21 -0.05
N ALA A 68 4.12 0.09 0.03
CA ALA A 68 5.20 0.70 -0.75
C ALA A 68 6.56 0.08 -0.42
N VAL A 69 6.84 -0.14 0.86
CA VAL A 69 8.09 -0.76 1.32
C VAL A 69 8.13 -2.24 0.95
N ALA A 70 7.06 -2.98 1.24
CA ALA A 70 7.01 -4.43 1.00
C ALA A 70 7.08 -4.79 -0.48
N CYS A 71 6.50 -3.98 -1.35
CA CYS A 71 6.56 -4.18 -2.80
C CYS A 71 7.82 -3.60 -3.45
N ASP A 72 8.73 -3.05 -2.66
CA ASP A 72 10.00 -2.49 -3.13
C ASP A 72 9.79 -1.47 -4.25
N SER A 73 8.96 -0.45 -3.96
CA SER A 73 8.62 0.57 -4.95
C SER A 73 9.82 1.45 -5.30
N GLU A 74 10.00 1.69 -6.60
CA GLU A 74 11.07 2.52 -7.14
C GLU A 74 10.80 4.01 -6.91
N GLN A 75 9.52 4.39 -6.87
CA GLN A 75 9.11 5.76 -6.62
C GLN A 75 7.93 5.80 -5.67
N ILE A 76 7.97 6.73 -4.74
CA ILE A 76 6.87 7.05 -3.83
C ILE A 76 6.45 8.49 -4.08
N ILE A 77 5.16 8.71 -4.24
CA ILE A 77 4.57 10.03 -4.36
C ILE A 77 3.73 10.26 -3.11
N TYR A 78 4.21 11.13 -2.24
CA TYR A 78 3.49 11.53 -1.03
C TYR A 78 2.55 12.67 -1.38
N CYS A 79 1.27 12.48 -1.08
CA CYS A 79 0.23 13.46 -1.31
C CYS A 79 -0.32 13.95 0.03
N GLU A 80 -0.41 15.25 0.20
CA GLU A 80 -1.05 15.85 1.38
C GLU A 80 -1.98 16.99 0.99
N ILE A 81 -3.02 17.19 1.80
CA ILE A 81 -3.95 18.30 1.65
C ILE A 81 -3.83 19.24 2.83
N ASN A 82 -3.70 20.53 2.56
CA ASN A 82 -3.86 21.56 3.57
C ASN A 82 -5.36 21.85 3.75
N LYS A 83 -5.93 21.40 4.86
CA LYS A 83 -7.36 21.54 5.12
C LYS A 83 -7.84 23.00 5.25
N LYS A 84 -6.93 23.92 5.60
CA LYS A 84 -7.26 25.35 5.74
C LYS A 84 -7.37 26.05 4.39
N THR A 85 -6.47 25.73 3.45
CA THR A 85 -6.42 26.36 2.13
C THR A 85 -7.03 25.50 1.03
N SER A 86 -7.34 24.23 1.32
CA SER A 86 -7.77 23.21 0.35
C SER A 86 -6.74 22.95 -0.76
N GLU A 87 -5.48 23.28 -0.51
CA GLU A 87 -4.40 23.04 -1.46
C GLU A 87 -3.85 21.63 -1.31
N ILE A 88 -3.63 20.97 -2.44
CA ILE A 88 -3.00 19.66 -2.51
C ILE A 88 -1.56 19.84 -2.93
N SER A 89 -0.64 19.18 -2.23
CA SER A 89 0.78 19.17 -2.56
C SER A 89 1.30 17.74 -2.71
N TYR A 90 2.30 17.58 -3.55
CA TYR A 90 2.94 16.31 -3.84
C TYR A 90 4.44 16.40 -3.59
N THR A 91 4.99 15.37 -2.96
CA THR A 91 6.44 15.20 -2.81
C THR A 91 6.80 13.81 -3.32
N SER A 92 7.72 13.72 -4.27
CA SER A 92 8.07 12.45 -4.91
C SER A 92 9.56 12.15 -4.78
N GLY A 93 9.87 10.86 -4.75
CA GLY A 93 11.24 10.36 -4.69
C GLY A 93 11.29 8.88 -4.38
N SER A 94 12.48 8.34 -4.32
CA SER A 94 12.70 6.96 -3.87
C SER A 94 12.68 6.86 -2.34
N ILE A 95 12.62 5.63 -1.81
CA ILE A 95 12.68 5.41 -0.36
C ILE A 95 14.02 5.83 0.25
N GLU A 96 15.09 5.88 -0.54
CA GLU A 96 16.40 6.36 -0.11
C GLU A 96 16.44 7.87 0.07
N ASN A 97 15.54 8.60 -0.57
CA ASN A 97 15.40 10.05 -0.38
C ASN A 97 15.00 10.35 1.07
N ARG A 98 15.75 11.22 1.73
CA ARG A 98 15.54 11.53 3.16
C ARG A 98 14.14 12.09 3.44
N VAL A 99 13.64 12.96 2.56
CA VAL A 99 12.31 13.59 2.72
C VAL A 99 11.21 12.53 2.61
N ILE A 100 11.27 11.67 1.58
CA ILE A 100 10.30 10.58 1.38
C ILE A 100 10.37 9.58 2.52
N ARG A 101 11.56 9.15 2.90
CA ARG A 101 11.74 8.21 4.01
C ARG A 101 11.16 8.75 5.31
N LYS A 102 11.39 10.03 5.62
CA LYS A 102 10.81 10.67 6.79
C LYS A 102 9.27 10.68 6.73
N LYS A 103 8.67 11.01 5.58
CA LYS A 103 7.23 10.97 5.39
C LYS A 103 6.65 9.58 5.62
N VAL A 104 7.29 8.55 5.09
CA VAL A 104 6.89 7.14 5.28
C VAL A 104 6.97 6.75 6.77
N VAL A 105 8.08 7.05 7.42
CA VAL A 105 8.29 6.75 8.84
C VAL A 105 7.28 7.50 9.71
N ASP A 106 7.04 8.78 9.45
CA ASP A 106 6.09 9.60 10.21
C ASP A 106 4.65 9.02 10.13
N ILE A 107 4.25 8.51 8.97
CA ILE A 107 2.94 7.85 8.81
C ILE A 107 2.90 6.53 9.60
N LEU A 108 3.95 5.72 9.52
CA LEU A 108 4.05 4.47 10.28
C LEU A 108 4.07 4.72 11.79
N GLU A 109 4.85 5.68 12.24
CA GLU A 109 4.93 6.05 13.66
C GLU A 109 3.70 6.79 14.16
N GLY A 110 2.97 7.48 13.30
CA GLY A 110 1.71 8.16 13.64
C GLY A 110 0.63 7.22 14.18
N THR A 111 0.73 5.93 13.90
CA THR A 111 -0.14 4.90 14.49
C THR A 111 0.36 4.41 15.85
N MET A 112 1.65 4.51 16.14
CA MET A 112 2.29 4.02 17.37
C MET A 112 1.90 4.82 18.62
N PRO A 113 1.89 6.18 18.63
CA PRO A 113 1.45 6.95 19.79
C PRO A 113 0.01 6.63 20.20
N ALA A 114 -0.88 6.44 19.24
CA ALA A 114 -2.27 6.05 19.51
C ALA A 114 -2.35 4.66 20.14
N PHE A 115 -1.51 3.74 19.69
CA PHE A 115 -1.41 2.38 20.22
C PHE A 115 -0.84 2.40 21.65
N ASP A 116 0.20 3.16 21.91
CA ASP A 116 0.83 3.29 23.23
C ASP A 116 -0.11 3.95 24.23
N LEU A 117 -0.84 4.99 23.84
CA LEU A 117 -1.88 5.60 24.66
C LEU A 117 -2.98 4.61 25.04
N ARG A 118 -3.37 3.77 24.08
CA ARG A 118 -4.37 2.72 24.32
C ARG A 118 -3.83 1.65 25.25
N ARG A 119 -2.57 1.26 25.09
CA ARG A 119 -1.88 0.30 25.96
C ARG A 119 -1.76 0.83 27.41
N GLN A 120 -1.41 2.09 27.57
CA GLN A 120 -1.34 2.74 28.89
C GLN A 120 -2.70 2.82 29.59
N LYS A 121 -3.79 2.90 28.84
CA LYS A 121 -5.16 2.96 29.37
C LYS A 121 -5.64 1.62 29.94
N TYR A 122 -5.08 0.51 29.51
CA TYR A 122 -5.48 -0.85 29.90
C TYR A 122 -4.46 -1.57 30.80
N ASN A 123 -3.38 -0.92 31.12
CA ASN A 123 -2.46 -1.34 32.16
C ASN A 123 -2.69 -0.45 33.39
#